data_721e19749763457ff2bba5741974b485
#
_entry.id   721e19749763457ff2bba5741974b485
#
_cell.length_a   1.000
_cell.length_b   1.000
_cell.length_c   1.000
_cell.angle_alpha   90.00
_cell.angle_beta   90.00
_cell.angle_gamma   90.00
#
_symmetry.space_group_name_H-M   'P 1'
#
loop_
_entity.id
_entity.type
_entity.pdbx_description
1 polymer ?
#
loop_
_entity_poly.entity_id
_entity_poly.type
_entity_poly.pdbx_seq_one_letter_code
_entity_poly.pdbx_strand_id
1 'polypeptide(L)'
;MEGVTGSTTNLAIAVLFDNHTSLMHGWVPGVVQAISVALMLVAIGWRSRRWRLVSLPAAALLGAALAAWSHWYIDNRGLADDAAPQPLWWWIAVTGAAAAIAVLGWRTARWWRRSASLLAVPLCLLSAALTLNLWVGYFPTVQTAWDQLTAGPLPYQTDAASISAMAATGIQPAHGSVVPVTIPDDASHFKHRGELVYLPPAWFSSPPTAHLPTVMMIGGEFNTPADWLRAGNAVKTIDDLAATHGGNAPVFVFVDSGGAF
;
A
#
# COMPACT_ATOMS: atom_id res chain seq x y z
N MET A 1 -20.11 -37.36 15.75
CA MET A 1 -20.57 -36.23 14.88
C MET A 1 -19.78 -34.94 15.21
N GLU A 2 -18.45 -34.98 15.16
CA GLU A 2 -17.57 -33.86 15.56
C GLU A 2 -16.46 -33.58 14.52
N GLY A 3 -16.78 -33.58 13.25
CA GLY A 3 -15.75 -33.39 12.22
C GLY A 3 -16.02 -32.28 11.19
N VAL A 4 -17.17 -31.62 11.23
CA VAL A 4 -17.59 -30.73 10.11
C VAL A 4 -17.39 -29.23 10.41
N THR A 5 -17.34 -28.82 11.67
CA THR A 5 -17.23 -27.40 12.05
C THR A 5 -15.81 -26.83 11.97
N GLY A 6 -14.78 -27.67 12.09
CA GLY A 6 -13.37 -27.22 11.98
C GLY A 6 -12.91 -26.94 10.55
N SER A 7 -13.50 -27.60 9.56
CA SER A 7 -13.11 -27.47 8.15
C SER A 7 -13.57 -26.16 7.51
N THR A 8 -14.77 -25.70 7.86
CA THR A 8 -15.34 -24.46 7.27
C THR A 8 -14.68 -23.20 7.82
N THR A 9 -14.27 -23.20 9.09
CA THR A 9 -13.56 -22.07 9.71
C THR A 9 -12.15 -21.95 9.13
N ASN A 10 -11.45 -23.06 8.94
CA ASN A 10 -10.11 -23.06 8.34
C ASN A 10 -10.16 -22.68 6.85
N LEU A 11 -11.20 -23.06 6.12
CA LEU A 11 -11.38 -22.67 4.72
C LEU A 11 -11.67 -21.17 4.60
N ALA A 12 -12.50 -20.61 5.48
CA ALA A 12 -12.80 -19.17 5.51
C ALA A 12 -11.56 -18.32 5.86
N ILE A 13 -10.75 -18.81 6.80
CA ILE A 13 -9.48 -18.16 7.16
C ILE A 13 -8.48 -18.27 6.01
N ALA A 14 -8.37 -19.41 5.36
CA ALA A 14 -7.47 -19.60 4.21
C ALA A 14 -7.87 -18.73 3.01
N VAL A 15 -9.18 -18.54 2.76
CA VAL A 15 -9.67 -17.63 1.71
C VAL A 15 -9.42 -16.16 2.07
N LEU A 16 -9.44 -15.80 3.36
CA LEU A 16 -9.11 -14.45 3.82
C LEU A 16 -7.60 -14.12 3.71
N PHE A 17 -6.75 -15.15 3.75
CA PHE A 17 -5.30 -15.04 3.64
C PHE A 17 -4.74 -15.59 2.34
N ASP A 18 -5.60 -15.78 1.32
CA ASP A 18 -5.11 -16.03 -0.02
C ASP A 18 -4.31 -14.81 -0.48
N ASN A 19 -3.01 -15.02 -0.68
CA ASN A 19 -2.03 -13.98 -1.03
C ASN A 19 -2.39 -13.21 -2.31
N HIS A 20 -3.33 -13.73 -3.09
CA HIS A 20 -3.85 -13.13 -4.33
C HIS A 20 -5.16 -12.35 -4.14
N THR A 21 -5.65 -12.19 -2.90
CA THR A 21 -6.90 -11.43 -2.68
C THR A 21 -6.73 -9.99 -3.13
N SER A 22 -7.52 -9.58 -4.13
CA SER A 22 -7.44 -8.25 -4.72
C SER A 22 -7.99 -7.18 -3.77
N LEU A 23 -7.25 -6.08 -3.64
CA LEU A 23 -7.70 -4.85 -2.96
C LEU A 23 -8.34 -3.86 -3.94
N MET A 24 -8.15 -4.07 -5.27
CA MET A 24 -8.67 -3.19 -6.32
C MET A 24 -10.04 -3.67 -6.81
N HIS A 25 -10.22 -4.98 -6.90
CA HIS A 25 -11.42 -5.59 -7.46
C HIS A 25 -11.85 -6.74 -6.55
N GLY A 26 -13.14 -6.78 -6.21
CA GLY A 26 -13.68 -7.89 -5.42
C GLY A 26 -14.45 -7.43 -4.18
N TRP A 27 -14.67 -8.37 -3.30
CA TRP A 27 -15.56 -8.23 -2.14
C TRP A 27 -14.92 -7.51 -0.93
N VAL A 28 -13.58 -7.49 -0.84
CA VAL A 28 -12.84 -7.02 0.36
C VAL A 28 -13.15 -5.55 0.70
N PRO A 29 -13.00 -4.58 -0.22
CA PRO A 29 -13.34 -3.19 0.10
C PRO A 29 -14.79 -3.03 0.54
N GLY A 30 -15.73 -3.69 -0.15
CA GLY A 30 -17.15 -3.62 0.17
C GLY A 30 -17.50 -4.19 1.56
N VAL A 31 -16.89 -5.31 1.95
CA VAL A 31 -17.10 -5.93 3.27
C VAL A 31 -16.52 -5.06 4.38
N VAL A 32 -15.31 -4.52 4.21
CA VAL A 32 -14.70 -3.61 5.19
C VAL A 32 -15.58 -2.38 5.38
N GLN A 33 -16.07 -1.78 4.31
CA GLN A 33 -16.97 -0.64 4.35
C GLN A 33 -18.31 -0.97 5.02
N ALA A 34 -18.90 -2.13 4.70
CA ALA A 34 -20.15 -2.57 5.33
C ALA A 34 -19.99 -2.79 6.84
N ILE A 35 -18.90 -3.43 7.28
CA ILE A 35 -18.58 -3.61 8.70
C ILE A 35 -18.35 -2.26 9.38
N SER A 36 -17.65 -1.33 8.72
CA SER A 36 -17.44 0.03 9.23
C SER A 36 -18.75 0.76 9.49
N VAL A 37 -19.68 0.70 8.53
CA VAL A 37 -21.03 1.30 8.66
C VAL A 37 -21.80 0.63 9.80
N ALA A 38 -21.79 -0.70 9.88
CA ALA A 38 -22.50 -1.43 10.94
C ALA A 38 -21.96 -1.05 12.33
N LEU A 39 -20.65 -0.98 12.51
CA LEU A 39 -20.04 -0.54 13.76
C LEU A 39 -20.35 0.91 14.10
N MET A 40 -20.39 1.79 13.11
CA MET A 40 -20.82 3.18 13.29
C MET A 40 -22.26 3.27 13.79
N LEU A 41 -23.18 2.54 13.19
CA LEU A 41 -24.59 2.51 13.63
C LEU A 41 -24.72 2.01 15.07
N VAL A 42 -23.95 0.98 15.45
CA VAL A 42 -23.86 0.48 16.82
C VAL A 42 -23.28 1.52 17.76
N ALA A 43 -22.20 2.21 17.36
CA ALA A 43 -21.51 3.22 18.16
C ALA A 43 -22.40 4.45 18.41
N ILE A 44 -23.09 4.94 17.39
CA ILE A 44 -24.05 6.05 17.47
C ILE A 44 -25.11 5.75 18.52
N GLY A 45 -25.80 4.64 18.42
CA GLY A 45 -26.82 4.17 19.34
C GLY A 45 -27.88 5.20 19.72
N TRP A 46 -29.05 4.73 20.12
CA TRP A 46 -30.12 5.62 20.57
C TRP A 46 -29.90 5.95 22.06
N ARG A 47 -29.40 7.15 22.36
CA ARG A 47 -29.07 7.62 23.70
C ARG A 47 -30.05 8.76 24.12
N SER A 48 -29.63 9.60 25.03
CA SER A 48 -30.40 10.75 25.53
C SER A 48 -30.74 11.79 24.43
N ARG A 49 -31.74 12.64 24.69
CA ARG A 49 -32.08 13.74 23.81
C ARG A 49 -30.91 14.69 23.55
N ARG A 50 -30.11 14.97 24.60
CA ARG A 50 -28.87 15.77 24.49
C ARG A 50 -27.83 15.12 23.56
N TRP A 51 -27.69 13.82 23.63
CA TRP A 51 -26.80 13.09 22.72
C TRP A 51 -27.19 13.28 21.27
N ARG A 52 -28.47 13.12 20.93
CA ARG A 52 -28.97 13.22 19.57
C ARG A 52 -28.95 14.65 19.01
N LEU A 53 -29.25 15.65 19.86
CA LEU A 53 -29.39 17.03 19.43
C LEU A 53 -28.13 17.88 19.50
N VAL A 54 -27.12 17.43 20.29
CA VAL A 54 -25.88 18.19 20.49
C VAL A 54 -24.68 17.35 20.09
N SER A 55 -24.48 16.16 20.70
CA SER A 55 -23.25 15.41 20.51
C SER A 55 -23.10 14.79 19.12
N LEU A 56 -24.20 14.28 18.53
CA LEU A 56 -24.15 13.73 17.18
C LEU A 56 -23.94 14.80 16.10
N PRO A 57 -24.65 15.94 16.10
CA PRO A 57 -24.35 17.03 15.19
C PRO A 57 -22.93 17.57 15.36
N ALA A 58 -22.46 17.72 16.60
CA ALA A 58 -21.07 18.13 16.85
C ALA A 58 -20.05 17.14 16.27
N ALA A 59 -20.27 15.83 16.45
CA ALA A 59 -19.42 14.81 15.85
C ALA A 59 -19.45 14.85 14.31
N ALA A 60 -20.63 15.05 13.71
CA ALA A 60 -20.76 15.18 12.26
C ALA A 60 -20.03 16.43 11.73
N LEU A 61 -20.15 17.56 12.44
CA LEU A 61 -19.45 18.79 12.10
C LEU A 61 -17.92 18.63 12.21
N LEU A 62 -17.42 17.97 13.24
CA LEU A 62 -15.99 17.67 13.38
C LEU A 62 -15.49 16.78 12.25
N GLY A 63 -16.26 15.77 11.87
CA GLY A 63 -15.94 14.93 10.71
C GLY A 63 -15.92 15.71 9.40
N ALA A 64 -16.93 16.53 9.16
CA ALA A 64 -17.00 17.38 7.97
C ALA A 64 -15.85 18.40 7.93
N ALA A 65 -15.49 18.98 9.08
CA ALA A 65 -14.36 19.90 9.20
C ALA A 65 -13.03 19.21 8.89
N LEU A 66 -12.83 17.96 9.36
CA LEU A 66 -11.66 17.17 9.03
C LEU A 66 -11.56 16.92 7.52
N ALA A 67 -12.64 16.50 6.88
CA ALA A 67 -12.66 16.28 5.44
C ALA A 67 -12.40 17.56 4.64
N ALA A 68 -13.01 18.67 5.02
CA ALA A 68 -12.80 19.97 4.38
C ALA A 68 -11.35 20.45 4.54
N TRP A 69 -10.79 20.28 5.74
CA TRP A 69 -9.37 20.62 6.00
C TRP A 69 -8.42 19.73 5.20
N SER A 70 -8.68 18.43 5.13
CA SER A 70 -7.87 17.50 4.34
C SER A 70 -7.92 17.85 2.85
N HIS A 71 -9.11 18.15 2.33
CA HIS A 71 -9.28 18.57 0.93
C HIS A 71 -8.49 19.85 0.65
N TRP A 72 -8.69 20.89 1.46
CA TRP A 72 -7.95 22.15 1.35
C TRP A 72 -6.42 21.94 1.43
N TYR A 73 -5.94 21.06 2.33
CA TYR A 73 -4.52 20.80 2.50
C TYR A 73 -3.92 20.13 1.26
N ILE A 74 -4.61 19.15 0.69
CA ILE A 74 -4.17 18.44 -0.52
C ILE A 74 -4.13 19.41 -1.72
N ASP A 75 -5.17 20.21 -1.90
CA ASP A 75 -5.24 21.19 -3.00
C ASP A 75 -4.13 22.24 -2.89
N ASN A 76 -3.91 22.79 -1.69
CA ASN A 76 -2.88 23.83 -1.50
C ASN A 76 -1.44 23.31 -1.63
N ARG A 77 -1.23 22.03 -1.42
CA ARG A 77 0.10 21.42 -1.57
C ARG A 77 0.34 20.89 -2.97
N GLY A 78 -0.65 20.86 -3.82
CA GLY A 78 -0.54 20.27 -5.16
C GLY A 78 -0.20 18.77 -5.12
N LEU A 79 -0.69 18.06 -4.10
CA LEU A 79 -0.37 16.64 -3.89
C LEU A 79 -1.14 15.70 -4.82
N ALA A 80 -2.10 16.22 -5.59
CA ALA A 80 -2.88 15.45 -6.54
C ALA A 80 -3.10 16.28 -7.80
N ASP A 81 -2.69 15.74 -8.95
CA ASP A 81 -2.93 16.35 -10.26
C ASP A 81 -4.41 16.18 -10.67
N ASP A 82 -5.03 15.09 -10.27
CA ASP A 82 -6.44 14.78 -10.51
C ASP A 82 -7.28 14.91 -9.23
N ALA A 83 -8.53 15.34 -9.40
CA ALA A 83 -9.46 15.47 -8.29
C ALA A 83 -9.73 14.12 -7.63
N ALA A 84 -9.45 14.01 -6.33
CA ALA A 84 -9.71 12.81 -5.57
C ALA A 84 -11.22 12.46 -5.56
N PRO A 85 -11.57 11.15 -5.58
CA PRO A 85 -12.94 10.71 -5.71
C PRO A 85 -13.79 11.11 -4.50
N GLN A 86 -15.02 11.52 -4.75
CA GLN A 86 -15.99 11.92 -3.72
C GLN A 86 -16.10 10.92 -2.54
N PRO A 87 -16.13 9.59 -2.74
CA PRO A 87 -16.20 8.62 -1.65
C PRO A 87 -15.05 8.72 -0.64
N LEU A 88 -13.86 9.18 -1.05
CA LEU A 88 -12.72 9.38 -0.15
C LEU A 88 -13.07 10.41 0.94
N TRP A 89 -13.64 11.54 0.54
CA TRP A 89 -14.02 12.63 1.46
C TRP A 89 -15.10 12.21 2.43
N TRP A 90 -16.06 11.39 1.98
CA TRP A 90 -17.05 10.79 2.85
C TRP A 90 -16.43 9.90 3.91
N TRP A 91 -15.49 9.04 3.55
CA TRP A 91 -14.82 8.16 4.52
C TRP A 91 -13.93 8.92 5.49
N ILE A 92 -13.26 9.99 5.06
CA ILE A 92 -12.50 10.89 5.96
C ILE A 92 -13.46 11.57 6.94
N ALA A 93 -14.60 12.08 6.48
CA ALA A 93 -15.60 12.69 7.35
C ALA A 93 -16.17 11.68 8.36
N VAL A 94 -16.48 10.46 7.91
CA VAL A 94 -16.99 9.39 8.77
C VAL A 94 -15.93 8.97 9.80
N THR A 95 -14.65 8.91 9.43
CA THR A 95 -13.55 8.63 10.36
C THR A 95 -13.44 9.69 11.46
N GLY A 96 -13.49 10.97 11.09
CA GLY A 96 -13.48 12.07 12.05
C GLY A 96 -14.70 12.04 12.97
N ALA A 97 -15.90 11.76 12.42
CA ALA A 97 -17.13 11.60 13.21
C ALA A 97 -17.04 10.39 14.15
N ALA A 98 -16.45 9.25 13.71
CA ALA A 98 -16.24 8.06 14.54
C ALA A 98 -15.33 8.37 15.73
N ALA A 99 -14.22 9.06 15.51
CA ALA A 99 -13.33 9.50 16.56
C ALA A 99 -14.04 10.44 17.56
N ALA A 100 -14.79 11.42 17.08
CA ALA A 100 -15.58 12.32 17.90
C ALA A 100 -16.64 11.57 18.72
N ILE A 101 -17.35 10.60 18.15
CA ILE A 101 -18.30 9.74 18.83
C ILE A 101 -17.63 8.91 19.93
N ALA A 102 -16.45 8.36 19.65
CA ALA A 102 -15.68 7.60 20.64
C ALA A 102 -15.33 8.47 21.85
N VAL A 103 -14.85 9.70 21.63
CA VAL A 103 -14.46 10.64 22.68
C VAL A 103 -15.68 11.16 23.44
N LEU A 104 -16.65 11.76 22.75
CA LEU A 104 -17.83 12.39 23.36
C LEU A 104 -18.74 11.37 24.05
N GLY A 105 -18.80 10.16 23.49
CA GLY A 105 -19.64 9.07 24.00
C GLY A 105 -19.02 8.25 25.12
N TRP A 106 -17.70 8.38 25.38
CA TRP A 106 -16.94 7.47 26.25
C TRP A 106 -17.55 7.28 27.62
N ARG A 107 -17.89 8.37 28.30
CA ARG A 107 -18.39 8.33 29.68
C ARG A 107 -19.80 7.74 29.80
N THR A 108 -20.65 7.86 28.77
CA THR A 108 -22.06 7.49 28.81
C THR A 108 -22.37 6.17 28.07
N ALA A 109 -21.39 5.61 27.37
CA ALA A 109 -21.56 4.38 26.62
C ALA A 109 -21.42 3.13 27.49
N ARG A 110 -22.22 2.09 27.19
CA ARG A 110 -22.01 0.73 27.68
C ARG A 110 -20.71 0.17 27.10
N TRP A 111 -20.09 -0.79 27.77
CA TRP A 111 -18.80 -1.35 27.39
C TRP A 111 -18.74 -1.83 25.92
N TRP A 112 -19.74 -2.55 25.43
CA TRP A 112 -19.80 -3.05 24.05
C TRP A 112 -19.89 -1.92 23.00
N ARG A 113 -20.51 -0.79 23.34
CA ARG A 113 -20.52 0.40 22.46
C ARG A 113 -19.19 1.14 22.48
N ARG A 114 -18.47 1.11 23.60
CA ARG A 114 -17.10 1.63 23.65
C ARG A 114 -16.21 0.79 22.74
N SER A 115 -16.31 -0.54 22.80
CA SER A 115 -15.57 -1.42 21.91
C SER A 115 -15.95 -1.20 20.44
N ALA A 116 -17.25 -1.08 20.12
CA ALA A 116 -17.70 -0.78 18.77
C ALA A 116 -17.18 0.57 18.26
N SER A 117 -17.19 1.63 19.08
CA SER A 117 -16.66 2.94 18.68
C SER A 117 -15.14 2.95 18.50
N LEU A 118 -14.40 2.20 19.34
CA LEU A 118 -12.95 2.03 19.18
C LEU A 118 -12.61 1.28 17.89
N LEU A 119 -13.37 0.23 17.55
CA LEU A 119 -13.15 -0.54 16.33
C LEU A 119 -13.62 0.21 15.07
N ALA A 120 -14.65 1.06 15.20
CA ALA A 120 -15.16 1.85 14.09
C ALA A 120 -14.10 2.82 13.54
N VAL A 121 -13.28 3.44 14.41
CA VAL A 121 -12.26 4.42 13.97
C VAL A 121 -11.24 3.79 13.00
N PRO A 122 -10.50 2.73 13.37
CA PRO A 122 -9.53 2.13 12.46
C PRO A 122 -10.17 1.51 11.22
N LEU A 123 -11.39 0.98 11.31
CA LEU A 123 -12.07 0.42 10.13
C LEU A 123 -12.60 1.51 9.18
N CYS A 124 -13.07 2.65 9.68
CA CYS A 124 -13.39 3.80 8.83
C CYS A 124 -12.13 4.38 8.18
N LEU A 125 -11.01 4.46 8.92
CA LEU A 125 -9.72 4.86 8.37
C LEU A 125 -9.24 3.88 7.28
N LEU A 126 -9.36 2.58 7.53
CA LEU A 126 -9.07 1.55 6.53
C LEU A 126 -9.97 1.69 5.29
N SER A 127 -11.26 2.01 5.48
CA SER A 127 -12.18 2.25 4.36
C SER A 127 -11.76 3.47 3.53
N ALA A 128 -11.28 4.54 4.17
CA ALA A 128 -10.69 5.69 3.48
C ALA A 128 -9.41 5.30 2.72
N ALA A 129 -8.52 4.53 3.35
CA ALA A 129 -7.29 4.04 2.74
C ALA A 129 -7.56 3.12 1.53
N LEU A 130 -8.54 2.20 1.64
CA LEU A 130 -8.96 1.36 0.52
C LEU A 130 -9.58 2.18 -0.62
N THR A 131 -10.35 3.22 -0.30
CA THR A 131 -10.91 4.12 -1.32
C THR A 131 -9.81 4.92 -2.02
N LEU A 132 -8.81 5.39 -1.28
CA LEU A 132 -7.62 6.02 -1.83
C LEU A 132 -6.85 5.04 -2.72
N ASN A 133 -6.66 3.80 -2.25
CA ASN A 133 -5.98 2.76 -3.02
C ASN A 133 -6.71 2.41 -4.32
N LEU A 134 -8.04 2.38 -4.32
CA LEU A 134 -8.83 2.17 -5.53
C LEU A 134 -8.62 3.28 -6.57
N TRP A 135 -8.35 4.50 -6.13
CA TRP A 135 -8.10 5.64 -7.01
C TRP A 135 -6.67 5.67 -7.53
N VAL A 136 -5.69 5.50 -6.64
CA VAL A 136 -4.25 5.57 -6.98
C VAL A 136 -3.76 4.27 -7.63
N GLY A 137 -4.35 3.12 -7.30
CA GLY A 137 -3.93 1.81 -7.82
C GLY A 137 -2.64 1.26 -7.21
N TYR A 138 -2.26 1.73 -6.02
CA TYR A 138 -0.94 1.46 -5.45
C TYR A 138 -0.76 0.01 -5.00
N PHE A 139 -1.76 -0.56 -4.32
CA PHE A 139 -1.72 -1.94 -3.82
C PHE A 139 -2.76 -2.81 -4.51
N PRO A 140 -2.38 -3.60 -5.51
CA PRO A 140 -3.34 -4.48 -6.21
C PRO A 140 -3.84 -5.63 -5.33
N THR A 141 -3.00 -6.13 -4.41
CA THR A 141 -3.33 -7.27 -3.54
C THR A 141 -3.00 -7.04 -2.08
N VAL A 142 -3.55 -7.86 -1.19
CA VAL A 142 -3.22 -7.88 0.24
C VAL A 142 -1.74 -8.16 0.46
N GLN A 143 -1.17 -9.09 -0.34
CA GLN A 143 0.25 -9.43 -0.25
C GLN A 143 1.14 -8.21 -0.54
N THR A 144 0.86 -7.49 -1.62
CA THR A 144 1.63 -6.28 -1.98
C THR A 144 1.61 -5.23 -0.87
N ALA A 145 0.41 -5.00 -0.27
CA ALA A 145 0.28 -4.09 0.85
C ALA A 145 1.06 -4.57 2.09
N TRP A 146 1.01 -5.87 2.38
CA TRP A 146 1.73 -6.45 3.51
C TRP A 146 3.25 -6.38 3.32
N ASP A 147 3.75 -6.74 2.15
CA ASP A 147 5.19 -6.69 1.82
C ASP A 147 5.74 -5.26 1.92
N GLN A 148 4.94 -4.27 1.54
CA GLN A 148 5.31 -2.86 1.71
C GLN A 148 5.37 -2.47 3.19
N LEU A 149 4.35 -2.82 3.98
CA LEU A 149 4.27 -2.48 5.40
C LEU A 149 5.34 -3.18 6.25
N THR A 150 5.74 -4.38 5.87
CA THR A 150 6.73 -5.19 6.62
C THR A 150 8.13 -5.12 6.04
N ALA A 151 8.36 -4.31 4.99
CA ALA A 151 9.61 -4.25 4.23
C ALA A 151 10.09 -5.66 3.82
N GLY A 152 9.16 -6.50 3.36
CA GLY A 152 9.42 -7.86 2.88
C GLY A 152 10.45 -7.90 1.75
N PRO A 153 10.99 -9.07 1.39
CA PRO A 153 11.99 -9.21 0.35
C PRO A 153 11.46 -8.70 -0.99
N LEU A 154 12.34 -8.12 -1.80
CA LEU A 154 12.00 -7.72 -3.15
C LEU A 154 11.98 -8.92 -4.10
N PRO A 155 11.18 -8.88 -5.18
CA PRO A 155 11.17 -9.94 -6.18
C PRO A 155 12.58 -10.16 -6.76
N TYR A 156 13.03 -11.40 -6.78
CA TYR A 156 14.35 -11.81 -7.30
C TYR A 156 15.54 -11.03 -6.73
N GLN A 157 15.41 -10.54 -5.49
CA GLN A 157 16.51 -9.85 -4.80
C GLN A 157 17.64 -10.81 -4.50
N THR A 158 18.86 -10.39 -4.84
CA THR A 158 20.08 -11.15 -4.61
C THR A 158 21.23 -10.22 -4.21
N ASP A 159 22.33 -10.78 -3.76
CA ASP A 159 23.53 -10.04 -3.37
C ASP A 159 24.57 -9.99 -4.52
N ALA A 160 25.55 -9.09 -4.39
CA ALA A 160 26.58 -8.89 -5.38
C ALA A 160 27.47 -10.13 -5.60
N ALA A 161 27.67 -10.96 -4.55
CA ALA A 161 28.47 -12.19 -4.66
C ALA A 161 27.73 -13.22 -5.52
N SER A 162 26.44 -13.40 -5.30
CA SER A 162 25.58 -14.27 -6.10
C SER A 162 25.51 -13.82 -7.55
N ILE A 163 25.41 -12.51 -7.81
CA ILE A 163 25.48 -11.95 -9.17
C ILE A 163 26.80 -12.32 -9.86
N SER A 164 27.92 -12.15 -9.17
CA SER A 164 29.23 -12.49 -9.71
C SER A 164 29.34 -13.98 -10.04
N ALA A 165 28.82 -14.84 -9.17
CA ALA A 165 28.79 -16.29 -9.39
C ALA A 165 27.88 -16.65 -10.59
N MET A 166 26.70 -16.05 -10.72
CA MET A 166 25.79 -16.27 -11.85
C MET A 166 26.44 -15.81 -13.16
N ALA A 167 27.05 -14.62 -13.17
CA ALA A 167 27.74 -14.08 -14.34
C ALA A 167 28.91 -14.99 -14.78
N ALA A 168 29.64 -15.59 -13.85
CA ALA A 168 30.74 -16.52 -14.15
C ALA A 168 30.25 -17.79 -14.86
N THR A 169 29.00 -18.20 -14.73
CA THR A 169 28.45 -19.34 -15.47
C THR A 169 28.22 -19.04 -16.94
N GLY A 170 28.04 -17.77 -17.30
CA GLY A 170 27.67 -17.35 -18.66
C GLY A 170 26.29 -17.83 -19.11
N ILE A 171 25.49 -18.36 -18.20
CA ILE A 171 24.14 -18.90 -18.48
C ILE A 171 23.11 -17.84 -18.15
N GLN A 172 22.26 -17.56 -19.12
CA GLN A 172 21.13 -16.62 -18.97
C GLN A 172 20.08 -17.21 -18.00
N PRO A 173 19.76 -16.54 -16.89
CA PRO A 173 18.69 -16.99 -15.99
C PRO A 173 17.30 -16.78 -16.63
N ALA A 174 16.29 -17.42 -16.05
CA ALA A 174 14.90 -17.28 -16.52
C ALA A 174 14.30 -15.89 -16.21
N HIS A 175 14.76 -15.25 -15.16
CA HIS A 175 14.33 -13.93 -14.69
C HIS A 175 15.52 -13.03 -14.45
N GLY A 176 15.29 -11.72 -14.51
CA GLY A 176 16.28 -10.74 -14.08
C GLY A 176 16.55 -10.79 -12.58
N SER A 177 17.57 -10.09 -12.14
CA SER A 177 17.98 -10.04 -10.74
C SER A 177 17.97 -8.61 -10.21
N VAL A 178 17.48 -8.42 -8.98
CA VAL A 178 17.48 -7.14 -8.28
C VAL A 178 18.62 -7.14 -7.26
N VAL A 179 19.48 -6.13 -7.34
CA VAL A 179 20.67 -6.00 -6.48
C VAL A 179 20.60 -4.66 -5.74
N PRO A 180 20.68 -4.67 -4.40
CA PRO A 180 20.90 -3.43 -3.67
C PRO A 180 22.33 -2.94 -3.93
N VAL A 181 22.45 -1.64 -4.20
CA VAL A 181 23.73 -0.97 -4.40
C VAL A 181 23.80 0.26 -3.51
N THR A 182 25.01 0.71 -3.23
CA THR A 182 25.25 1.99 -2.55
C THR A 182 26.00 2.89 -3.51
N ILE A 183 25.39 4.02 -3.86
CA ILE A 183 26.04 5.05 -4.66
C ILE A 183 26.73 6.00 -3.69
N PRO A 184 28.07 6.21 -3.78
CA PRO A 184 28.76 7.12 -2.89
C PRO A 184 28.26 8.57 -3.04
N ASP A 185 28.06 9.25 -1.93
CA ASP A 185 27.59 10.64 -1.84
C ASP A 185 28.62 11.62 -1.32
N ASP A 186 29.88 11.23 -1.31
CA ASP A 186 31.03 11.99 -0.73
C ASP A 186 31.12 13.43 -1.21
N ALA A 187 30.72 13.69 -2.47
CA ALA A 187 30.80 15.01 -3.06
C ALA A 187 29.51 15.83 -2.83
N SER A 188 28.35 15.20 -2.83
CA SER A 188 27.06 15.88 -2.76
C SER A 188 26.50 15.94 -1.34
N HIS A 189 26.91 15.04 -0.47
CA HIS A 189 26.33 14.80 0.86
C HIS A 189 24.80 14.64 0.83
N PHE A 190 24.29 14.13 -0.31
CA PHE A 190 22.87 13.85 -0.48
C PHE A 190 22.47 12.63 0.34
N LYS A 191 21.53 12.80 1.26
CA LYS A 191 21.02 11.70 2.07
C LYS A 191 20.03 10.88 1.26
N HIS A 192 20.33 9.61 1.06
CA HIS A 192 19.52 8.66 0.30
C HIS A 192 19.25 7.38 1.09
N ARG A 193 18.15 6.70 0.73
CA ARG A 193 17.65 5.51 1.43
C ARG A 193 18.13 4.18 0.86
N GLY A 194 19.04 4.22 -0.07
CA GLY A 194 19.58 3.06 -0.78
C GLY A 194 18.98 2.91 -2.17
N GLU A 195 19.80 2.41 -3.09
CA GLU A 195 19.46 2.25 -4.50
C GLU A 195 19.36 0.79 -4.85
N LEU A 196 18.66 0.51 -5.95
CA LEU A 196 18.45 -0.82 -6.47
C LEU A 196 18.79 -0.84 -7.95
N VAL A 197 19.41 -1.93 -8.40
CA VAL A 197 19.67 -2.17 -9.83
C VAL A 197 18.98 -3.46 -10.24
N TYR A 198 18.21 -3.40 -11.33
CA TYR A 198 17.71 -4.57 -12.00
C TYR A 198 18.61 -4.92 -13.18
N LEU A 199 19.09 -6.15 -13.21
CA LEU A 199 19.91 -6.75 -14.26
C LEU A 199 19.04 -7.73 -15.07
N PRO A 200 18.80 -7.49 -16.37
CA PRO A 200 17.98 -8.39 -17.18
C PRO A 200 18.71 -9.72 -17.46
N PRO A 201 18.00 -10.79 -17.86
CA PRO A 201 18.59 -12.08 -18.13
C PRO A 201 19.76 -12.05 -19.11
N ALA A 202 19.69 -11.25 -20.18
CA ALA A 202 20.76 -11.14 -21.18
C ALA A 202 22.07 -10.55 -20.63
N TRP A 203 22.02 -9.83 -19.49
CA TRP A 203 23.22 -9.30 -18.85
C TRP A 203 24.18 -10.42 -18.41
N PHE A 204 23.66 -11.60 -18.10
CA PHE A 204 24.44 -12.76 -17.65
C PHE A 204 24.99 -13.60 -18.80
N SER A 205 24.66 -13.32 -20.05
CA SER A 205 25.08 -14.11 -21.21
C SER A 205 26.58 -13.96 -21.49
N SER A 206 27.22 -15.05 -21.91
CA SER A 206 28.60 -15.02 -22.36
C SER A 206 28.71 -15.61 -23.79
N PRO A 207 29.29 -14.90 -24.76
CA PRO A 207 29.79 -13.53 -24.66
C PRO A 207 28.64 -12.52 -24.43
N PRO A 208 28.92 -11.34 -23.88
CA PRO A 208 27.90 -10.29 -23.76
C PRO A 208 27.26 -10.00 -25.12
N THR A 209 25.95 -10.20 -25.21
CA THR A 209 25.26 -10.18 -26.51
C THR A 209 25.06 -8.76 -27.07
N ALA A 210 25.08 -7.75 -26.21
CA ALA A 210 24.93 -6.34 -26.63
C ALA A 210 25.32 -5.38 -25.49
N HIS A 211 25.57 -4.12 -25.87
CA HIS A 211 25.54 -3.02 -24.92
C HIS A 211 24.08 -2.76 -24.53
N LEU A 212 23.66 -3.23 -23.35
CA LEU A 212 22.31 -3.00 -22.87
C LEU A 212 22.15 -1.53 -22.47
N PRO A 213 21.09 -0.86 -22.92
CA PRO A 213 20.81 0.50 -22.50
C PRO A 213 20.53 0.53 -20.99
N THR A 214 20.80 1.68 -20.36
CA THR A 214 20.50 1.88 -18.94
C THR A 214 19.40 2.92 -18.82
N VAL A 215 18.40 2.63 -17.97
CA VAL A 215 17.29 3.53 -17.64
C VAL A 215 17.37 3.87 -16.16
N MET A 216 17.43 5.15 -15.83
CA MET A 216 17.34 5.64 -14.47
C MET A 216 15.88 5.94 -14.14
N MET A 217 15.40 5.35 -13.02
CA MET A 217 14.06 5.54 -12.50
C MET A 217 14.15 6.34 -11.19
N ILE A 218 13.59 7.54 -11.20
CA ILE A 218 13.57 8.43 -10.05
C ILE A 218 12.17 8.40 -9.46
N GLY A 219 12.04 8.08 -8.17
CA GLY A 219 10.76 8.06 -7.47
C GLY A 219 10.26 9.47 -7.16
N GLY A 220 8.98 9.59 -6.80
CA GLY A 220 8.44 10.82 -6.21
C GLY A 220 8.99 11.04 -4.79
N GLU A 221 8.79 12.22 -4.23
CA GLU A 221 9.34 12.67 -2.94
C GLU A 221 9.08 11.69 -1.78
N PHE A 222 7.89 11.08 -1.73
CA PHE A 222 7.50 10.15 -0.67
C PHE A 222 7.82 8.68 -0.97
N ASN A 223 8.25 8.38 -2.19
CA ASN A 223 8.50 7.02 -2.64
C ASN A 223 9.97 6.63 -2.46
N THR A 224 10.18 5.35 -2.16
CA THR A 224 11.52 4.76 -2.12
C THR A 224 11.82 4.03 -3.43
N PRO A 225 13.10 3.75 -3.76
CA PRO A 225 13.44 2.91 -4.90
C PRO A 225 12.73 1.55 -4.91
N ALA A 226 12.49 0.97 -3.72
CA ALA A 226 11.78 -0.30 -3.58
C ALA A 226 10.30 -0.25 -4.00
N ASP A 227 9.69 0.94 -4.00
CA ASP A 227 8.28 1.09 -4.36
C ASP A 227 8.02 0.81 -5.83
N TRP A 228 8.98 1.08 -6.71
CA TRP A 228 8.92 0.69 -8.11
C TRP A 228 8.76 -0.83 -8.28
N LEU A 229 9.40 -1.61 -7.41
CA LEU A 229 9.45 -3.06 -7.50
C LEU A 229 8.28 -3.72 -6.77
N ARG A 230 7.86 -3.15 -5.62
CA ARG A 230 6.76 -3.70 -4.81
C ARG A 230 5.39 -3.29 -5.36
N ALA A 231 5.11 -2.00 -5.33
CA ALA A 231 3.82 -1.45 -5.75
C ALA A 231 3.74 -1.25 -7.26
N GLY A 232 4.81 -0.78 -7.88
CA GLY A 232 4.91 -0.54 -9.32
C GLY A 232 5.06 -1.80 -10.17
N ASN A 233 5.30 -2.98 -9.55
CA ASN A 233 5.45 -4.26 -10.24
C ASN A 233 6.47 -4.23 -11.40
N ALA A 234 7.48 -3.38 -11.28
CA ALA A 234 8.43 -3.09 -12.36
C ALA A 234 9.19 -4.35 -12.82
N VAL A 235 9.61 -5.21 -11.87
CA VAL A 235 10.34 -6.45 -12.20
C VAL A 235 9.56 -7.32 -13.18
N LYS A 236 8.28 -7.58 -12.87
CA LYS A 236 7.44 -8.39 -13.76
C LYS A 236 7.30 -7.77 -15.14
N THR A 237 7.08 -6.46 -15.20
CA THR A 237 6.92 -5.76 -16.47
C THR A 237 8.19 -5.82 -17.33
N ILE A 238 9.36 -5.70 -16.69
CA ILE A 238 10.65 -5.75 -17.39
C ILE A 238 10.98 -7.20 -17.80
N ASP A 239 10.68 -8.19 -16.95
CA ASP A 239 10.86 -9.61 -17.28
C ASP A 239 9.95 -10.04 -18.44
N ASP A 240 8.68 -9.59 -18.46
CA ASP A 240 7.76 -9.85 -19.57
C ASP A 240 8.29 -9.24 -20.89
N LEU A 241 8.87 -8.04 -20.84
CA LEU A 241 9.56 -7.44 -21.99
C LEU A 241 10.77 -8.27 -22.41
N ALA A 242 11.64 -8.63 -21.48
CA ALA A 242 12.83 -9.43 -21.72
C ALA A 242 12.48 -10.78 -22.35
N ALA A 243 11.44 -11.45 -21.85
CA ALA A 243 11.00 -12.76 -22.38
C ALA A 243 10.63 -12.69 -23.89
N THR A 244 10.02 -11.59 -24.34
CA THR A 244 9.67 -11.39 -25.76
C THR A 244 10.85 -10.97 -26.63
N HIS A 245 12.00 -10.59 -26.04
CA HIS A 245 13.18 -10.11 -26.71
C HIS A 245 14.44 -10.98 -26.47
N GLY A 246 14.24 -12.28 -26.21
CA GLY A 246 15.36 -13.21 -26.00
C GLY A 246 16.20 -12.92 -24.74
N GLY A 247 15.54 -12.40 -23.71
CA GLY A 247 16.19 -11.99 -22.46
C GLY A 247 16.72 -10.55 -22.44
N ASN A 248 16.63 -9.84 -23.57
CA ASN A 248 17.12 -8.46 -23.67
C ASN A 248 16.08 -7.47 -23.12
N ALA A 249 16.52 -6.66 -22.16
CA ALA A 249 15.84 -5.48 -21.66
C ALA A 249 16.89 -4.48 -21.17
N PRO A 250 16.54 -3.21 -20.94
CA PRO A 250 17.45 -2.27 -20.29
C PRO A 250 17.86 -2.72 -18.89
N VAL A 251 19.05 -2.30 -18.47
CA VAL A 251 19.41 -2.26 -17.05
C VAL A 251 18.64 -1.11 -16.42
N PHE A 252 17.93 -1.36 -15.33
CA PHE A 252 17.23 -0.29 -14.60
C PHE A 252 17.95 0.05 -13.30
N VAL A 253 18.13 1.34 -13.07
CA VAL A 253 18.71 1.87 -11.83
C VAL A 253 17.63 2.69 -11.13
N PHE A 254 17.17 2.20 -9.98
CA PHE A 254 16.16 2.86 -9.17
C PHE A 254 16.87 3.69 -8.10
N VAL A 255 16.76 5.00 -8.20
CA VAL A 255 17.44 5.94 -7.31
C VAL A 255 16.45 6.68 -6.41
N ASP A 256 16.93 7.07 -5.24
CA ASP A 256 16.17 7.91 -4.33
C ASP A 256 16.17 9.36 -4.79
N SER A 257 15.02 10.03 -4.69
CA SER A 257 14.86 11.45 -5.04
C SER A 257 14.67 12.34 -3.83
N GLY A 258 14.34 11.75 -2.70
CA GLY A 258 14.01 12.47 -1.49
C GLY A 258 15.00 12.25 -0.38
N GLY A 259 15.41 13.33 0.30
CA GLY A 259 16.12 13.20 1.55
C GLY A 259 15.30 12.42 2.59
N ALA A 260 15.97 11.72 3.50
CA ALA A 260 15.30 11.14 4.65
C ALA A 260 14.64 12.26 5.45
N PHE A 261 13.33 12.14 5.70
CA PHE A 261 12.63 12.99 6.65
C PHE A 261 13.08 12.66 8.06
#